data_3bc3b53a7a6ca7377f0ffaf9edef930d
#
_entry.id   3bc3b53a7a6ca7377f0ffaf9edef930d
#
_cell.length_a   1.000
_cell.length_b   1.000
_cell.length_c   1.000
_cell.angle_alpha   90.00
_cell.angle_beta   90.00
_cell.angle_gamma   90.00
#
_symmetry.space_group_name_H-M   'P 1'
#
loop_
_entity.id
_entity.type
_entity.pdbx_description
1 polymer ?
#
loop_
_entity_poly.entity_id
_entity_poly.type
_entity_poly.pdbx_seq_one_letter_code
_entity_poly.pdbx_strand_id
1 'polypeptide(L)'
;MSRFYKDILKEGDFSISDVFVEVKKDFPSLDLSRIEPLIKAFVRMRVRITAISYNTIDPLGNPVLSSGIIMRPLNMKPRGVLHFLPSANIDKFGSGSDALILFEGVLSFLGYIVIIPDLLGNGITKDTIEYPFLMAENTGRVAYDMHRATIEYFATILGYPLQKHISIGGYSMGGSGALALVRHIEQEQPEDIIIDRAIIGGGIYDLNVAFEEFVKTGFAQYPAAPGIFKAYDKWYGLNLDYSRVFIGPLLENMDSWLDRTHYRDQLTEWIGQDLHKYMHPDFFTPERNSEIKKLWDKFRENSLADGWTPKTHILIAHASDDLSVPTRVATYTVEQFRKRGACIHSRYGKGGHYEFGKWFFLRMGIHLLMKRLAFWTRF
;
A
#
# COMPACT_ATOMS: atom_id res chain seq x y z
N MET A 1 28.23 -8.22 9.98
CA MET A 1 27.19 -7.23 10.35
C MET A 1 26.04 -7.35 9.36
N SER A 2 24.80 -7.36 9.83
CA SER A 2 23.62 -7.33 8.96
C SER A 2 23.62 -6.06 8.11
N ARG A 3 23.33 -6.21 6.81
CA ARG A 3 23.30 -5.08 5.88
C ARG A 3 22.00 -4.29 6.02
N PHE A 4 20.88 -5.00 6.13
CA PHE A 4 19.55 -4.41 6.18
C PHE A 4 18.98 -4.35 7.59
N TYR A 5 18.84 -5.47 8.28
CA TYR A 5 18.32 -5.55 9.65
C TYR A 5 19.19 -4.78 10.65
N LYS A 6 18.57 -4.04 11.57
CA LYS A 6 19.25 -3.30 12.64
C LYS A 6 18.84 -3.78 14.02
N ASP A 7 17.63 -3.47 14.46
CA ASP A 7 17.20 -3.72 15.81
C ASP A 7 15.75 -4.16 15.89
N ILE A 8 15.40 -4.85 16.99
CA ILE A 8 14.01 -5.00 17.44
C ILE A 8 13.60 -3.73 18.16
N LEU A 9 12.56 -3.07 17.66
CA LEU A 9 12.01 -1.86 18.30
C LEU A 9 11.01 -2.24 19.40
N LYS A 10 10.16 -3.21 19.13
CA LYS A 10 9.07 -3.65 20.00
C LYS A 10 8.59 -5.03 19.57
N GLU A 11 8.13 -5.85 20.52
CA GLU A 11 7.48 -7.11 20.19
C GLU A 11 6.39 -7.49 21.21
N GLY A 12 5.46 -8.34 20.77
CA GLY A 12 4.39 -8.87 21.63
C GLY A 12 3.75 -10.11 21.04
N ASP A 13 3.11 -10.88 21.91
CA ASP A 13 2.36 -12.08 21.55
C ASP A 13 0.86 -11.80 21.65
N PHE A 14 0.15 -11.99 20.55
CA PHE A 14 -1.27 -11.65 20.40
C PHE A 14 -2.10 -12.88 20.08
N SER A 15 -3.30 -12.89 20.63
CA SER A 15 -4.36 -13.83 20.28
C SER A 15 -5.23 -13.26 19.15
N ILE A 16 -6.04 -14.11 18.54
CA ILE A 16 -7.02 -13.65 17.56
C ILE A 16 -8.04 -12.67 18.19
N SER A 17 -8.34 -12.82 19.49
CA SER A 17 -9.24 -11.91 20.20
C SER A 17 -8.67 -10.50 20.31
N ASP A 18 -7.35 -10.36 20.48
CA ASP A 18 -6.69 -9.05 20.55
C ASP A 18 -6.81 -8.31 19.22
N VAL A 19 -6.62 -9.04 18.09
CA VAL A 19 -6.80 -8.47 16.74
C VAL A 19 -8.25 -8.06 16.48
N PHE A 20 -9.24 -8.84 16.99
CA PHE A 20 -10.65 -8.46 16.84
C PHE A 20 -11.03 -7.19 17.59
N VAL A 21 -10.40 -6.91 18.72
CA VAL A 21 -10.60 -5.64 19.44
C VAL A 21 -10.19 -4.48 18.55
N GLU A 22 -9.04 -4.58 17.89
CA GLU A 22 -8.56 -3.52 16.96
C GLU A 22 -9.44 -3.44 15.71
N VAL A 23 -9.78 -4.58 15.10
CA VAL A 23 -10.71 -4.60 13.94
C VAL A 23 -12.04 -3.92 14.25
N LYS A 24 -12.58 -4.09 15.46
CA LYS A 24 -13.82 -3.41 15.87
C LYS A 24 -13.65 -1.90 16.05
N LYS A 25 -12.46 -1.43 16.43
CA LYS A 25 -12.18 0.02 16.49
C LYS A 25 -12.16 0.63 15.10
N ASP A 26 -11.47 -0.02 14.15
CA ASP A 26 -11.34 0.46 12.78
C ASP A 26 -12.64 0.33 11.96
N PHE A 27 -13.44 -0.70 12.28
CA PHE A 27 -14.69 -1.02 11.58
C PHE A 27 -15.84 -1.25 12.57
N PRO A 28 -16.35 -0.20 13.25
CA PRO A 28 -17.39 -0.34 14.28
C PRO A 28 -18.69 -0.99 13.77
N SER A 29 -18.99 -0.80 12.48
CA SER A 29 -20.19 -1.36 11.83
C SER A 29 -20.06 -2.84 11.42
N LEU A 30 -18.87 -3.46 11.58
CA LEU A 30 -18.64 -4.84 11.19
C LEU A 30 -19.26 -5.79 12.19
N ASP A 31 -20.34 -6.46 11.81
CA ASP A 31 -20.96 -7.51 12.62
C ASP A 31 -20.15 -8.82 12.54
N LEU A 32 -19.31 -9.02 13.53
CA LEU A 32 -18.48 -10.22 13.68
C LEU A 32 -19.19 -11.34 14.45
N SER A 33 -20.40 -11.11 14.96
CA SER A 33 -21.11 -12.05 15.84
C SER A 33 -21.33 -13.43 15.19
N ARG A 34 -21.54 -13.45 13.88
CA ARG A 34 -21.75 -14.70 13.13
C ARG A 34 -20.49 -15.53 12.92
N ILE A 35 -19.32 -14.90 12.91
CA ILE A 35 -18.04 -15.57 12.69
C ILE A 35 -17.24 -15.73 13.99
N GLU A 36 -17.60 -15.03 15.05
CA GLU A 36 -16.97 -15.10 16.36
C GLU A 36 -16.89 -16.54 16.94
N PRO A 37 -17.93 -17.41 16.83
CA PRO A 37 -17.82 -18.80 17.28
C PRO A 37 -16.83 -19.64 16.47
N LEU A 38 -16.76 -19.42 15.14
CA LEU A 38 -15.77 -20.06 14.28
C LEU A 38 -14.35 -19.59 14.63
N ILE A 39 -14.21 -18.34 14.94
CA ILE A 39 -12.94 -17.73 15.33
C ILE A 39 -12.48 -18.22 16.70
N LYS A 40 -13.38 -18.39 17.67
CA LYS A 40 -13.09 -19.00 18.97
C LYS A 40 -12.58 -20.44 18.85
N ALA A 41 -12.95 -21.17 17.79
CA ALA A 41 -12.37 -22.48 17.50
C ALA A 41 -10.87 -22.41 17.13
N PHE A 42 -10.38 -21.27 16.64
CA PHE A 42 -8.97 -21.00 16.38
C PHE A 42 -8.25 -20.28 17.54
N VAL A 43 -8.88 -20.12 18.68
CA VAL A 43 -8.42 -19.35 19.87
C VAL A 43 -7.07 -19.82 20.42
N ARG A 44 -6.61 -21.03 20.10
CA ARG A 44 -5.28 -21.50 20.52
C ARG A 44 -4.12 -20.95 19.65
N MET A 45 -4.43 -20.27 18.55
CA MET A 45 -3.40 -19.69 17.70
C MET A 45 -2.92 -18.37 18.30
N ARG A 46 -1.62 -18.25 18.43
CA ARG A 46 -0.93 -17.02 18.83
C ARG A 46 0.00 -16.57 17.74
N VAL A 47 0.12 -15.28 17.60
CA VAL A 47 1.01 -14.62 16.65
C VAL A 47 1.98 -13.74 17.42
N ARG A 48 3.28 -13.87 17.16
CA ARG A 48 4.27 -12.90 17.58
C ARG A 48 4.35 -11.81 16.53
N ILE A 49 4.22 -10.57 16.99
CA ILE A 49 4.43 -9.38 16.17
C ILE A 49 5.70 -8.72 16.66
N THR A 50 6.65 -8.55 15.76
CA THR A 50 7.94 -7.91 16.02
C THR A 50 8.09 -6.71 15.11
N ALA A 51 8.18 -5.52 15.69
CA ALA A 51 8.58 -4.31 14.96
C ALA A 51 10.11 -4.28 14.90
N ILE A 52 10.64 -4.09 13.70
CA ILE A 52 12.08 -3.98 13.46
C ILE A 52 12.43 -2.66 12.79
N SER A 53 13.67 -2.22 13.00
CA SER A 53 14.27 -1.16 12.18
C SER A 53 15.21 -1.76 11.14
N TYR A 54 15.31 -1.10 9.97
CA TYR A 54 16.12 -1.56 8.86
C TYR A 54 16.64 -0.42 8.00
N ASN A 55 17.78 -0.64 7.34
CA ASN A 55 18.36 0.31 6.40
C ASN A 55 17.62 0.27 5.07
N THR A 56 17.37 1.46 4.54
CA THR A 56 16.87 1.70 3.19
C THR A 56 17.42 3.03 2.66
N ILE A 57 16.86 3.54 1.57
CA ILE A 57 17.22 4.85 1.00
C ILE A 57 15.96 5.67 0.72
N ASP A 58 16.10 6.99 0.79
CA ASP A 58 15.06 7.93 0.36
C ASP A 58 15.00 8.03 -1.19
N PRO A 59 14.03 8.78 -1.77
CA PRO A 59 13.94 8.95 -3.22
C PRO A 59 15.17 9.61 -3.88
N LEU A 60 16.02 10.28 -3.10
CA LEU A 60 17.27 10.90 -3.59
C LEU A 60 18.49 9.98 -3.42
N GLY A 61 18.31 8.76 -2.87
CA GLY A 61 19.38 7.78 -2.64
C GLY A 61 20.13 7.97 -1.32
N ASN A 62 19.69 8.86 -0.43
CA ASN A 62 20.33 9.04 0.87
C ASN A 62 19.95 7.88 1.81
N PRO A 63 20.89 7.37 2.64
CA PRO A 63 20.61 6.32 3.61
C PRO A 63 19.58 6.77 4.66
N VAL A 64 18.60 5.92 4.92
CA VAL A 64 17.53 6.13 5.90
C VAL A 64 17.36 4.89 6.75
N LEU A 65 17.15 5.04 8.05
CA LEU A 65 16.66 3.99 8.94
C LEU A 65 15.13 4.04 8.93
N SER A 66 14.50 2.97 8.46
CA SER A 66 13.04 2.80 8.43
C SER A 66 12.59 1.70 9.37
N SER A 67 11.29 1.48 9.49
CA SER A 67 10.68 0.45 10.32
C SER A 67 9.59 -0.34 9.60
N GLY A 68 9.18 -1.43 10.21
CA GLY A 68 8.08 -2.27 9.76
C GLY A 68 7.85 -3.40 10.75
N ILE A 69 6.83 -4.21 10.50
CA ILE A 69 6.46 -5.33 11.36
C ILE A 69 6.57 -6.68 10.65
N ILE A 70 6.91 -7.68 11.45
CA ILE A 70 6.90 -9.09 11.08
C ILE A 70 5.92 -9.80 12.00
N MET A 71 4.89 -10.40 11.44
CA MET A 71 3.91 -11.20 12.18
C MET A 71 4.16 -12.67 11.92
N ARG A 72 4.37 -13.45 12.97
CA ARG A 72 4.75 -14.86 12.86
C ARG A 72 3.85 -15.75 13.72
N PRO A 73 3.21 -16.80 13.16
CA PRO A 73 2.47 -17.77 13.95
C PRO A 73 3.41 -18.52 14.91
N LEU A 74 3.00 -18.70 16.17
CA LEU A 74 3.83 -19.34 17.20
C LEU A 74 3.58 -20.85 17.32
N ASN A 75 2.33 -21.28 17.23
CA ASN A 75 1.91 -22.64 17.58
C ASN A 75 1.72 -23.54 16.36
N MET A 76 2.28 -23.17 15.22
CA MET A 76 2.23 -23.96 14.00
C MET A 76 3.41 -23.65 13.05
N LYS A 77 3.75 -24.61 12.20
CA LYS A 77 4.71 -24.36 11.11
C LYS A 77 4.10 -23.40 10.10
N PRO A 78 4.79 -22.31 9.74
CA PRO A 78 4.30 -21.37 8.74
C PRO A 78 3.99 -22.04 7.40
N ARG A 79 2.86 -21.71 6.80
CA ARG A 79 2.40 -22.20 5.50
C ARG A 79 3.09 -21.50 4.33
N GLY A 80 3.58 -20.28 4.54
CA GLY A 80 4.23 -19.43 3.55
C GLY A 80 4.52 -18.04 4.10
N VAL A 81 5.04 -17.20 3.23
CA VAL A 81 5.32 -15.80 3.51
C VAL A 81 4.38 -14.93 2.67
N LEU A 82 3.77 -13.94 3.30
CA LEU A 82 3.01 -12.89 2.66
C LEU A 82 3.70 -11.56 2.92
N HIS A 83 4.20 -10.91 1.88
CA HIS A 83 4.60 -9.52 1.97
C HIS A 83 3.39 -8.66 1.63
N PHE A 84 2.86 -7.96 2.62
CA PHE A 84 1.66 -7.15 2.48
C PHE A 84 2.00 -5.67 2.54
N LEU A 85 1.56 -4.89 1.56
CA LEU A 85 1.77 -3.45 1.52
C LEU A 85 0.58 -2.73 2.14
N PRO A 86 0.83 -1.78 3.08
CA PRO A 86 -0.22 -1.09 3.80
C PRO A 86 -1.02 -0.14 2.90
N SER A 87 -2.26 0.08 3.24
CA SER A 87 -3.08 1.15 2.67
C SER A 87 -2.54 2.54 3.04
N ALA A 88 -3.03 3.59 2.39
CA ALA A 88 -2.55 4.95 2.65
C ALA A 88 -2.87 5.39 4.09
N ASN A 89 -1.84 5.85 4.80
CA ASN A 89 -1.99 6.68 5.99
C ASN A 89 -1.87 8.15 5.56
N ILE A 90 -2.98 8.86 5.51
CA ILE A 90 -2.98 10.30 5.19
C ILE A 90 -2.37 11.09 6.34
N ASP A 91 -2.73 10.74 7.57
CA ASP A 91 -2.02 11.19 8.77
C ASP A 91 -0.75 10.36 9.02
N LYS A 92 0.11 10.82 9.91
CA LYS A 92 1.38 10.15 10.25
C LYS A 92 1.28 9.17 11.43
N PHE A 93 0.07 8.84 11.87
CA PHE A 93 -0.18 8.00 13.03
C PHE A 93 -0.66 6.61 12.61
N GLY A 94 -0.51 5.64 13.51
CA GLY A 94 -1.09 4.31 13.33
C GLY A 94 -0.35 3.41 12.34
N SER A 95 0.94 3.61 12.09
CA SER A 95 1.75 2.67 11.33
C SER A 95 1.91 1.32 12.05
N GLY A 96 2.35 0.29 11.32
CA GLY A 96 2.54 -1.04 11.88
C GLY A 96 3.47 -1.07 13.08
N SER A 97 4.61 -0.37 13.04
CA SER A 97 5.56 -0.33 14.15
C SER A 97 5.05 0.51 15.34
N ASP A 98 4.17 1.48 15.12
CA ASP A 98 3.54 2.25 16.19
C ASP A 98 2.47 1.41 16.92
N ALA A 99 1.54 0.81 16.19
CA ALA A 99 0.36 0.13 16.73
C ALA A 99 0.61 -1.33 17.11
N LEU A 100 1.56 -2.03 16.48
CA LEU A 100 1.81 -3.47 16.50
C LEU A 100 0.66 -4.34 15.96
N ILE A 101 -0.58 -3.97 16.20
CA ILE A 101 -1.74 -4.70 15.73
C ILE A 101 -2.39 -3.91 14.60
N LEU A 102 -2.45 -4.54 13.43
CA LEU A 102 -3.17 -4.03 12.26
C LEU A 102 -4.24 -5.03 11.84
N PHE A 103 -5.27 -4.55 11.15
CA PHE A 103 -6.31 -5.40 10.55
C PHE A 103 -5.72 -6.52 9.68
N GLU A 104 -4.67 -6.22 8.94
CA GLU A 104 -3.95 -7.15 8.07
C GLU A 104 -3.32 -8.31 8.84
N GLY A 105 -3.10 -8.15 10.14
CA GLY A 105 -2.62 -9.19 11.05
C GLY A 105 -3.49 -10.43 11.09
N VAL A 106 -4.78 -10.32 10.75
CA VAL A 106 -5.70 -11.46 10.59
C VAL A 106 -5.12 -12.52 9.66
N LEU A 107 -4.36 -12.12 8.64
CA LEU A 107 -3.74 -13.03 7.68
C LEU A 107 -2.66 -13.93 8.31
N SER A 108 -2.01 -13.47 9.38
CA SER A 108 -1.05 -14.30 10.11
C SER A 108 -1.71 -15.45 10.88
N PHE A 109 -2.96 -15.28 11.32
CA PHE A 109 -3.73 -16.38 11.93
C PHE A 109 -4.14 -17.45 10.91
N LEU A 110 -4.04 -17.20 9.62
CA LEU A 110 -4.16 -18.23 8.58
C LEU A 110 -2.88 -19.07 8.44
N GLY A 111 -1.85 -18.80 9.25
CA GLY A 111 -0.59 -19.50 9.27
C GLY A 111 0.50 -18.91 8.38
N TYR A 112 0.34 -17.68 7.92
CA TYR A 112 1.37 -16.99 7.15
C TYR A 112 2.29 -16.15 8.03
N ILE A 113 3.58 -16.12 7.69
CA ILE A 113 4.45 -15.02 8.11
C ILE A 113 4.04 -13.82 7.29
N VAL A 114 3.62 -12.74 7.94
CA VAL A 114 3.21 -11.49 7.27
C VAL A 114 4.27 -10.43 7.52
N ILE A 115 4.73 -9.78 6.46
CA ILE A 115 5.72 -8.70 6.49
C ILE A 115 5.03 -7.44 6.01
N ILE A 116 5.07 -6.36 6.80
CA ILE A 116 4.44 -5.07 6.47
C ILE A 116 5.47 -3.97 6.72
N PRO A 117 5.96 -3.26 5.68
CA PRO A 117 6.81 -2.08 5.86
C PRO A 117 5.97 -0.89 6.32
N ASP A 118 6.54 0.00 7.11
CA ASP A 118 5.87 1.26 7.45
C ASP A 118 5.86 2.26 6.29
N LEU A 119 6.70 2.09 5.30
CA LEU A 119 7.04 3.06 4.25
C LEU A 119 7.60 4.37 4.82
N LEU A 120 8.38 5.11 4.02
CA LEU A 120 8.98 6.37 4.47
C LEU A 120 7.91 7.42 4.78
N GLY A 121 8.19 8.27 5.76
CA GLY A 121 7.21 9.23 6.28
C GLY A 121 6.19 8.61 7.24
N ASN A 122 6.36 7.32 7.62
CA ASN A 122 5.57 6.65 8.66
C ASN A 122 6.51 5.93 9.63
N GLY A 123 5.98 5.35 10.70
CA GLY A 123 6.76 4.69 11.73
C GLY A 123 7.85 5.59 12.29
N ILE A 124 9.08 5.10 12.40
CA ILE A 124 10.18 5.87 12.96
C ILE A 124 10.64 7.04 12.07
N THR A 125 10.18 7.13 10.82
CA THR A 125 10.53 8.22 9.90
C THR A 125 9.48 9.33 9.81
N LYS A 126 8.37 9.22 10.55
CA LYS A 126 7.18 10.08 10.43
C LYS A 126 7.41 11.57 10.65
N ASP A 127 8.42 11.92 11.45
CA ASP A 127 8.74 13.31 11.79
C ASP A 127 10.02 13.81 11.11
N THR A 128 10.71 12.96 10.35
CA THR A 128 12.03 13.29 9.77
C THR A 128 12.07 13.18 8.25
N ILE A 129 11.19 12.40 7.64
CA ILE A 129 11.14 12.17 6.20
C ILE A 129 9.77 12.58 5.66
N GLU A 130 9.76 13.47 4.68
CA GLU A 130 8.54 13.77 3.92
C GLU A 130 8.02 12.51 3.22
N TYR A 131 6.73 12.25 3.33
CA TYR A 131 6.10 11.03 2.80
C TYR A 131 6.19 10.96 1.26
N PRO A 132 6.92 10.00 0.65
CA PRO A 132 7.01 9.85 -0.80
C PRO A 132 5.73 9.24 -1.38
N PHE A 133 4.64 9.99 -1.32
CA PHE A 133 3.30 9.50 -1.61
C PHE A 133 3.16 9.05 -3.07
N LEU A 134 2.86 7.76 -3.29
CA LEU A 134 2.71 7.10 -4.59
C LEU A 134 3.95 7.21 -5.51
N MET A 135 5.14 7.31 -4.93
CA MET A 135 6.40 7.21 -5.66
C MET A 135 6.78 5.73 -5.79
N ALA A 136 6.47 5.14 -6.94
CA ALA A 136 6.50 3.71 -7.14
C ALA A 136 7.87 3.07 -6.93
N GLU A 137 8.94 3.70 -7.44
CA GLU A 137 10.30 3.17 -7.31
C GLU A 137 10.75 3.12 -5.84
N ASN A 138 10.58 4.23 -5.11
CA ASN A 138 10.94 4.27 -3.70
C ASN A 138 10.08 3.29 -2.86
N THR A 139 8.76 3.23 -3.10
CA THR A 139 7.88 2.29 -2.41
C THR A 139 8.32 0.84 -2.63
N GLY A 140 8.63 0.46 -3.86
CA GLY A 140 9.12 -0.88 -4.19
C GLY A 140 10.45 -1.19 -3.50
N ARG A 141 11.37 -0.24 -3.49
CA ARG A 141 12.68 -0.34 -2.85
C ARG A 141 12.57 -0.49 -1.33
N VAL A 142 11.83 0.39 -0.67
CA VAL A 142 11.64 0.34 0.80
C VAL A 142 11.01 -0.98 1.24
N ALA A 143 10.00 -1.45 0.50
CA ALA A 143 9.39 -2.75 0.77
C ALA A 143 10.37 -3.92 0.53
N TYR A 144 11.15 -3.86 -0.53
CA TYR A 144 12.19 -4.87 -0.79
C TYR A 144 13.24 -4.91 0.32
N ASP A 145 13.74 -3.75 0.76
CA ASP A 145 14.73 -3.65 1.84
C ASP A 145 14.17 -4.19 3.18
N MET A 146 12.88 -3.98 3.48
CA MET A 146 12.21 -4.63 4.60
C MET A 146 12.18 -6.16 4.47
N HIS A 147 11.97 -6.67 3.26
CA HIS A 147 12.02 -8.11 3.03
C HIS A 147 13.43 -8.67 3.25
N ARG A 148 14.46 -7.98 2.76
CA ARG A 148 15.87 -8.32 2.99
C ARG A 148 16.21 -8.32 4.48
N ALA A 149 15.75 -7.28 5.21
CA ALA A 149 15.92 -7.22 6.66
C ALA A 149 15.22 -8.38 7.39
N THR A 150 14.05 -8.79 6.90
CA THR A 150 13.35 -9.95 7.46
C THR A 150 14.13 -11.26 7.24
N ILE A 151 14.74 -11.45 6.06
CA ILE A 151 15.61 -12.61 5.81
C ILE A 151 16.78 -12.62 6.81
N GLU A 152 17.45 -11.48 7.00
CA GLU A 152 18.55 -11.34 7.96
C GLU A 152 18.09 -11.57 9.41
N TYR A 153 16.94 -11.01 9.82
CA TYR A 153 16.35 -11.22 11.14
C TYR A 153 16.08 -12.70 11.42
N PHE A 154 15.50 -13.42 10.45
CA PHE A 154 15.26 -14.86 10.60
C PHE A 154 16.55 -15.66 10.76
N ALA A 155 17.54 -15.36 9.95
CA ALA A 155 18.83 -16.08 9.99
C ALA A 155 19.63 -15.77 11.26
N THR A 156 19.69 -14.50 11.70
CA THR A 156 20.59 -14.08 12.78
C THR A 156 19.95 -14.13 14.16
N ILE A 157 18.66 -13.82 14.28
CA ILE A 157 17.98 -13.77 15.57
C ILE A 157 17.19 -15.04 15.86
N LEU A 158 16.48 -15.58 14.86
CA LEU A 158 15.67 -16.77 15.04
C LEU A 158 16.47 -18.08 14.77
N GLY A 159 17.61 -18.00 14.08
CA GLY A 159 18.50 -19.13 13.83
C GLY A 159 18.04 -20.09 12.73
N TYR A 160 17.09 -19.70 11.88
CA TYR A 160 16.63 -20.48 10.73
C TYR A 160 16.26 -19.58 9.53
N PRO A 161 16.33 -20.09 8.28
CA PRO A 161 16.08 -19.28 7.11
C PRO A 161 14.59 -18.96 6.93
N LEU A 162 14.29 -17.77 6.41
CA LEU A 162 12.96 -17.44 5.88
C LEU A 162 12.69 -18.27 4.61
N GLN A 163 11.45 -18.64 4.39
CA GLN A 163 11.05 -19.34 3.16
C GLN A 163 11.24 -18.42 1.94
N LYS A 164 11.82 -18.97 0.84
CA LYS A 164 12.08 -18.23 -0.39
C LYS A 164 10.80 -17.88 -1.18
N HIS A 165 9.80 -18.76 -1.11
CA HIS A 165 8.53 -18.61 -1.80
C HIS A 165 7.60 -17.66 -1.07
N ILE A 166 7.21 -16.56 -1.75
CA ILE A 166 6.39 -15.51 -1.17
C ILE A 166 5.15 -15.24 -2.02
N SER A 167 4.09 -14.84 -1.35
CA SER A 167 2.97 -14.12 -1.96
C SER A 167 3.11 -12.63 -1.66
N ILE A 168 2.67 -11.77 -2.59
CA ILE A 168 2.64 -10.33 -2.38
C ILE A 168 1.18 -9.89 -2.42
N GLY A 169 0.79 -8.98 -1.52
CA GLY A 169 -0.58 -8.49 -1.45
C GLY A 169 -0.67 -7.02 -1.04
N GLY A 170 -1.82 -6.42 -1.32
CA GLY A 170 -2.13 -5.05 -0.91
C GLY A 170 -3.43 -4.54 -1.50
N TYR A 171 -4.02 -3.57 -0.82
CA TYR A 171 -5.25 -2.91 -1.25
C TYR A 171 -5.09 -1.39 -1.21
N SER A 172 -5.83 -0.66 -2.07
CA SER A 172 -5.73 0.78 -2.18
C SER A 172 -4.28 1.19 -2.54
N MET A 173 -3.70 2.15 -1.87
CA MET A 173 -2.27 2.47 -2.04
C MET A 173 -1.37 1.22 -1.86
N GLY A 174 -1.74 0.31 -0.95
CA GLY A 174 -1.04 -0.98 -0.80
C GLY A 174 -1.10 -1.85 -2.04
N GLY A 175 -2.15 -1.76 -2.84
CA GLY A 175 -2.23 -2.42 -4.15
C GLY A 175 -1.19 -1.87 -5.13
N SER A 176 -1.02 -0.56 -5.18
CA SER A 176 0.04 0.11 -5.96
C SER A 176 1.43 -0.29 -5.45
N GLY A 177 1.62 -0.22 -4.12
CA GLY A 177 2.89 -0.59 -3.48
C GLY A 177 3.26 -2.06 -3.73
N ALA A 178 2.27 -2.96 -3.67
CA ALA A 178 2.48 -4.38 -3.97
C ALA A 178 2.94 -4.61 -5.42
N LEU A 179 2.35 -3.90 -6.37
CA LEU A 179 2.79 -3.96 -7.77
C LEU A 179 4.19 -3.35 -7.95
N ALA A 180 4.50 -2.28 -7.22
CA ALA A 180 5.83 -1.67 -7.20
C ALA A 180 6.89 -2.64 -6.64
N LEU A 181 6.57 -3.37 -5.56
CA LEU A 181 7.44 -4.41 -5.00
C LEU A 181 7.66 -5.57 -5.98
N VAL A 182 6.60 -6.03 -6.68
CA VAL A 182 6.74 -7.05 -7.74
C VAL A 182 7.74 -6.57 -8.78
N ARG A 183 7.56 -5.34 -9.32
CA ARG A 183 8.47 -4.75 -10.31
C ARG A 183 9.90 -4.70 -9.80
N HIS A 184 10.11 -4.24 -8.58
CA HIS A 184 11.44 -4.11 -8.00
C HIS A 184 12.13 -5.47 -7.83
N ILE A 185 11.45 -6.49 -7.29
CA ILE A 185 12.01 -7.85 -7.15
C ILE A 185 12.33 -8.45 -8.54
N GLU A 186 11.48 -8.26 -9.54
CA GLU A 186 11.73 -8.76 -10.89
C GLU A 186 12.89 -8.04 -11.59
N GLN A 187 13.19 -6.79 -11.21
CA GLN A 187 14.37 -6.05 -11.70
C GLN A 187 15.65 -6.52 -11.00
N GLU A 188 15.63 -6.66 -9.68
CA GLU A 188 16.77 -7.09 -8.87
C GLU A 188 17.14 -8.59 -9.07
N GLN A 189 16.17 -9.42 -9.41
CA GLN A 189 16.31 -10.88 -9.65
C GLN A 189 17.08 -11.62 -8.55
N PRO A 190 16.74 -11.47 -7.26
CA PRO A 190 17.42 -12.14 -6.18
C PRO A 190 17.18 -13.66 -6.21
N GLU A 191 18.22 -14.46 -5.95
CA GLU A 191 18.12 -15.93 -5.96
C GLU A 191 17.34 -16.51 -4.76
N ASP A 192 17.15 -15.72 -3.71
CA ASP A 192 16.54 -16.12 -2.44
C ASP A 192 15.11 -15.62 -2.26
N ILE A 193 14.52 -14.96 -3.26
CA ILE A 193 13.12 -14.52 -3.28
C ILE A 193 12.44 -15.00 -4.55
N ILE A 194 11.38 -15.80 -4.40
CA ILE A 194 10.58 -16.33 -5.51
C ILE A 194 9.13 -15.88 -5.30
N ILE A 195 8.62 -15.03 -6.18
CA ILE A 195 7.23 -14.60 -6.10
C ILE A 195 6.33 -15.68 -6.69
N ASP A 196 5.51 -16.30 -5.85
CA ASP A 196 4.51 -17.28 -6.31
C ASP A 196 3.33 -16.61 -7.01
N ARG A 197 2.91 -15.45 -6.50
CA ARG A 197 1.76 -14.69 -6.98
C ARG A 197 1.68 -13.32 -6.34
N ALA A 198 0.99 -12.40 -7.01
CA ALA A 198 0.55 -11.13 -6.43
C ALA A 198 -0.99 -11.04 -6.44
N ILE A 199 -1.58 -10.63 -5.33
CA ILE A 199 -3.02 -10.42 -5.16
C ILE A 199 -3.20 -8.97 -4.73
N ILE A 200 -3.63 -8.12 -5.66
CA ILE A 200 -3.68 -6.68 -5.47
C ILE A 200 -5.08 -6.14 -5.78
N GLY A 201 -5.49 -5.09 -5.11
CA GLY A 201 -6.81 -4.52 -5.35
C GLY A 201 -6.88 -3.02 -5.08
N GLY A 202 -7.82 -2.33 -5.74
CA GLY A 202 -8.17 -0.93 -5.50
C GLY A 202 -7.01 0.06 -5.66
N GLY A 203 -5.92 -0.31 -6.33
CA GLY A 203 -4.69 0.48 -6.39
C GLY A 203 -4.69 1.54 -7.48
N ILE A 204 -3.91 2.60 -7.26
CA ILE A 204 -3.55 3.60 -8.28
C ILE A 204 -2.27 3.10 -8.96
N TYR A 205 -2.41 2.40 -10.06
CA TYR A 205 -1.28 1.83 -10.82
C TYR A 205 -0.71 2.79 -11.86
N ASP A 206 -1.48 3.82 -12.20
CA ASP A 206 -1.09 4.89 -13.10
C ASP A 206 -1.76 6.20 -12.66
N LEU A 207 -0.94 7.18 -12.27
CA LEU A 207 -1.43 8.46 -11.79
C LEU A 207 -2.01 9.32 -12.92
N ASN A 208 -1.45 9.25 -14.15
CA ASN A 208 -2.01 10.03 -15.27
C ASN A 208 -3.43 9.60 -15.57
N VAL A 209 -3.66 8.28 -15.66
CA VAL A 209 -5.00 7.72 -15.90
C VAL A 209 -5.96 8.09 -14.76
N ALA A 210 -5.49 8.10 -13.50
CA ALA A 210 -6.32 8.52 -12.38
C ALA A 210 -6.69 10.00 -12.48
N PHE A 211 -5.71 10.86 -12.76
CA PHE A 211 -5.93 12.31 -12.85
C PHE A 211 -6.72 12.71 -14.09
N GLU A 212 -6.59 12.01 -15.24
CA GLU A 212 -7.48 12.18 -16.39
C GLU A 212 -8.95 11.98 -16.02
N GLU A 213 -9.26 10.96 -15.23
CA GLU A 213 -10.63 10.72 -14.77
C GLU A 213 -11.09 11.78 -13.74
N PHE A 214 -10.21 12.24 -12.85
CA PHE A 214 -10.53 13.33 -11.92
C PHE A 214 -10.77 14.66 -12.65
N VAL A 215 -9.95 15.00 -13.64
CA VAL A 215 -10.17 16.16 -14.51
C VAL A 215 -11.52 16.09 -15.21
N LYS A 216 -11.86 14.92 -15.76
CA LYS A 216 -13.11 14.70 -16.49
C LYS A 216 -14.34 14.78 -15.60
N THR A 217 -14.27 14.30 -14.36
CA THR A 217 -15.42 14.25 -13.43
C THR A 217 -15.53 15.51 -12.56
N GLY A 218 -14.42 16.26 -12.37
CA GLY A 218 -14.35 17.37 -11.41
C GLY A 218 -14.50 16.93 -9.96
N PHE A 219 -14.41 15.63 -9.66
CA PHE A 219 -14.72 15.06 -8.36
C PHE A 219 -13.63 14.10 -7.89
N ALA A 220 -13.27 14.21 -6.61
CA ALA A 220 -12.44 13.21 -5.91
C ALA A 220 -13.07 12.91 -4.55
N GLN A 221 -13.31 11.64 -4.23
CA GLN A 221 -13.92 11.25 -2.96
C GLN A 221 -13.08 11.69 -1.75
N TYR A 222 -11.77 11.77 -1.92
CA TYR A 222 -10.83 12.27 -0.91
C TYR A 222 -9.85 13.24 -1.56
N PRO A 223 -9.48 14.32 -0.87
CA PRO A 223 -8.54 15.31 -1.38
C PRO A 223 -7.07 14.82 -1.22
N ALA A 224 -6.73 13.70 -1.86
CA ALA A 224 -5.37 13.15 -1.83
C ALA A 224 -4.39 13.90 -2.76
N ALA A 225 -4.91 14.54 -3.81
CA ALA A 225 -4.10 15.23 -4.82
C ALA A 225 -3.13 16.26 -4.23
N PRO A 226 -3.50 17.14 -3.28
CA PRO A 226 -2.57 18.09 -2.70
C PRO A 226 -1.37 17.44 -2.02
N GLY A 227 -1.58 16.36 -1.27
CA GLY A 227 -0.50 15.60 -0.63
C GLY A 227 0.42 14.91 -1.65
N ILE A 228 -0.14 14.37 -2.74
CA ILE A 228 0.63 13.78 -3.85
C ILE A 228 1.48 14.86 -4.52
N PHE A 229 0.92 16.03 -4.83
CA PHE A 229 1.63 17.11 -5.51
C PHE A 229 2.77 17.67 -4.66
N LYS A 230 2.54 17.85 -3.35
CA LYS A 230 3.57 18.25 -2.39
C LYS A 230 4.72 17.24 -2.32
N ALA A 231 4.42 15.93 -2.29
CA ALA A 231 5.42 14.88 -2.31
C ALA A 231 6.25 14.90 -3.60
N TYR A 232 5.60 15.04 -4.75
CA TYR A 232 6.27 15.10 -6.05
C TYR A 232 7.12 16.36 -6.20
N ASP A 233 6.61 17.53 -5.78
CA ASP A 233 7.37 18.77 -5.75
C ASP A 233 8.65 18.63 -4.93
N LYS A 234 8.51 18.14 -3.71
CA LYS A 234 9.63 17.93 -2.78
C LYS A 234 10.69 17.00 -3.35
N TRP A 235 10.29 15.80 -3.80
CA TRP A 235 11.23 14.74 -4.12
C TRP A 235 11.81 14.84 -5.55
N TYR A 236 11.11 15.50 -6.46
CA TYR A 236 11.64 15.76 -7.80
C TYR A 236 12.19 17.19 -7.97
N GLY A 237 12.11 18.05 -6.95
CA GLY A 237 12.58 19.43 -7.01
C GLY A 237 11.90 20.25 -8.10
N LEU A 238 10.56 20.08 -8.23
CA LEU A 238 9.81 20.72 -9.32
C LEU A 238 9.71 22.24 -9.16
N ASN A 239 9.84 22.73 -7.92
CA ASN A 239 9.69 24.12 -7.54
C ASN A 239 8.36 24.70 -8.07
N LEU A 240 7.25 24.06 -7.66
CA LEU A 240 5.92 24.42 -8.14
C LEU A 240 5.48 25.79 -7.60
N ASP A 241 4.94 26.62 -8.47
CA ASP A 241 4.14 27.76 -8.07
C ASP A 241 2.73 27.28 -7.70
N TYR A 242 2.50 27.06 -6.42
CA TYR A 242 1.23 26.52 -5.93
C TYR A 242 0.04 27.45 -6.20
N SER A 243 0.25 28.76 -6.39
CA SER A 243 -0.83 29.68 -6.78
C SER A 243 -1.39 29.38 -8.18
N ARG A 244 -0.65 28.64 -9.00
CA ARG A 244 -1.08 28.13 -10.30
C ARG A 244 -1.59 26.69 -10.26
N VAL A 245 -1.53 26.05 -9.10
CA VAL A 245 -1.99 24.68 -8.88
C VAL A 245 -3.27 24.63 -8.06
N PHE A 246 -3.33 25.43 -7.00
CA PHE A 246 -4.44 25.47 -6.04
C PHE A 246 -5.04 26.87 -5.95
N ILE A 247 -6.27 26.92 -5.43
CA ILE A 247 -6.99 28.17 -5.15
C ILE A 247 -7.72 28.07 -3.80
N GLY A 248 -8.18 29.22 -3.31
CA GLY A 248 -9.02 29.34 -2.12
C GLY A 248 -8.32 28.89 -0.83
N PRO A 249 -9.12 28.43 0.16
CA PRO A 249 -8.58 28.12 1.49
C PRO A 249 -7.47 27.09 1.52
N LEU A 250 -7.42 26.15 0.54
CA LEU A 250 -6.33 25.18 0.46
C LEU A 250 -5.00 25.88 0.22
N LEU A 251 -4.92 26.83 -0.72
CA LEU A 251 -3.68 27.55 -1.02
C LEU A 251 -3.17 28.35 0.20
N GLU A 252 -4.11 28.94 0.95
CA GLU A 252 -3.79 29.76 2.13
C GLU A 252 -3.32 28.93 3.33
N ASN A 253 -3.74 27.66 3.42
CA ASN A 253 -3.52 26.81 4.58
C ASN A 253 -2.67 25.55 4.29
N MET A 254 -2.04 25.48 3.12
CA MET A 254 -1.33 24.27 2.67
C MET A 254 -0.39 23.68 3.70
N ASP A 255 0.45 24.51 4.33
CA ASP A 255 1.48 24.04 5.26
C ASP A 255 0.87 23.40 6.52
N SER A 256 -0.22 23.99 7.03
CA SER A 256 -0.90 23.48 8.22
C SER A 256 -1.82 22.30 7.92
N TRP A 257 -2.51 22.31 6.77
CA TRP A 257 -3.45 21.24 6.44
C TRP A 257 -2.77 19.98 5.89
N LEU A 258 -1.62 20.15 5.24
CA LEU A 258 -0.87 19.03 4.62
C LEU A 258 0.36 18.60 5.43
N ASP A 259 0.42 18.91 6.72
CA ASP A 259 1.49 18.51 7.64
C ASP A 259 1.35 17.07 8.17
N ARG A 260 0.29 16.39 7.74
CA ARG A 260 -0.07 15.02 8.12
C ARG A 260 -0.42 14.83 9.61
N THR A 261 -0.81 15.91 10.32
CA THR A 261 -1.34 15.82 11.68
C THR A 261 -2.86 15.68 11.72
N HIS A 262 -3.53 15.81 10.57
CA HIS A 262 -4.98 15.81 10.44
C HIS A 262 -5.48 14.51 9.83
N TYR A 263 -6.63 14.03 10.34
CA TYR A 263 -7.30 12.85 9.79
C TYR A 263 -7.95 13.16 8.45
N ARG A 264 -8.04 12.14 7.63
CA ARG A 264 -8.64 12.19 6.29
C ARG A 264 -9.99 12.89 6.25
N ASP A 265 -10.87 12.61 7.23
CA ASP A 265 -12.23 13.15 7.25
C ASP A 265 -12.24 14.66 7.53
N GLN A 266 -11.32 15.15 8.38
CA GLN A 266 -11.11 16.58 8.61
C GLN A 266 -10.63 17.29 7.33
N LEU A 267 -9.65 16.71 6.64
CA LEU A 267 -9.17 17.26 5.37
C LEU A 267 -10.27 17.27 4.31
N THR A 268 -11.11 16.24 4.27
CA THR A 268 -12.24 16.17 3.34
C THR A 268 -13.30 17.24 3.65
N GLU A 269 -13.53 17.54 4.92
CA GLU A 269 -14.43 18.63 5.35
C GLU A 269 -13.89 20.00 4.94
N TRP A 270 -12.58 20.25 5.13
CA TRP A 270 -11.98 21.56 4.87
C TRP A 270 -11.72 21.83 3.38
N ILE A 271 -11.22 20.86 2.66
CA ILE A 271 -10.84 20.98 1.24
C ILE A 271 -12.04 20.72 0.33
N GLY A 272 -12.86 19.73 0.68
CA GLY A 272 -14.01 19.30 -0.12
C GLY A 272 -13.67 18.22 -1.15
N GLN A 273 -14.69 17.81 -1.89
CA GLN A 273 -14.62 16.75 -2.91
C GLN A 273 -14.72 17.28 -4.35
N ASP A 274 -15.18 18.51 -4.50
CA ASP A 274 -15.33 19.22 -5.78
C ASP A 274 -13.99 19.89 -6.13
N LEU A 275 -13.30 19.37 -7.12
CA LEU A 275 -11.99 19.87 -7.55
C LEU A 275 -12.03 21.31 -8.00
N HIS A 276 -13.15 21.78 -8.56
CA HIS A 276 -13.28 23.19 -9.03
C HIS A 276 -13.20 24.20 -7.89
N LYS A 277 -13.34 23.76 -6.63
CA LYS A 277 -13.28 24.66 -5.46
C LYS A 277 -11.86 24.85 -4.92
N TYR A 278 -10.93 23.95 -5.25
CA TYR A 278 -9.58 24.03 -4.69
C TYR A 278 -8.44 23.86 -5.73
N MET A 279 -8.75 23.37 -6.93
CA MET A 279 -7.78 23.30 -8.02
C MET A 279 -7.88 24.57 -8.89
N HIS A 280 -6.72 25.07 -9.33
CA HIS A 280 -6.68 26.16 -10.29
C HIS A 280 -7.45 25.78 -11.58
N PRO A 281 -8.20 26.70 -12.23
CA PRO A 281 -8.98 26.37 -13.43
C PRO A 281 -8.16 25.68 -14.54
N ASP A 282 -6.89 26.04 -14.72
CA ASP A 282 -6.02 25.41 -15.71
C ASP A 282 -5.65 23.95 -15.39
N PHE A 283 -5.99 23.43 -14.20
CA PHE A 283 -5.89 22.00 -13.90
C PHE A 283 -6.74 21.17 -14.86
N PHE A 284 -7.86 21.71 -15.28
CA PHE A 284 -8.80 21.05 -16.21
C PHE A 284 -8.39 21.18 -17.68
N THR A 285 -7.31 21.91 -17.95
CA THR A 285 -6.68 22.05 -19.27
C THR A 285 -5.16 22.00 -19.12
N PRO A 286 -4.60 20.82 -18.78
CA PRO A 286 -3.20 20.68 -18.34
C PRO A 286 -2.16 21.23 -19.35
N GLU A 287 -2.52 21.26 -20.64
CA GLU A 287 -1.62 21.77 -21.68
C GLU A 287 -1.34 23.29 -21.53
N ARG A 288 -2.21 24.02 -20.82
CA ARG A 288 -2.09 25.46 -20.58
C ARG A 288 -1.33 25.83 -19.33
N ASN A 289 -1.02 24.84 -18.48
CA ASN A 289 -0.42 25.07 -17.17
C ASN A 289 0.92 24.33 -17.05
N SER A 290 2.03 25.08 -17.04
CA SER A 290 3.37 24.52 -16.94
C SER A 290 3.60 23.74 -15.64
N GLU A 291 2.98 24.16 -14.52
CA GLU A 291 3.14 23.50 -13.22
C GLU A 291 2.46 22.12 -13.22
N ILE A 292 1.25 22.06 -13.74
CA ILE A 292 0.52 20.80 -13.92
C ILE A 292 1.25 19.86 -14.88
N LYS A 293 1.84 20.41 -15.95
CA LYS A 293 2.63 19.62 -16.91
C LYS A 293 3.85 18.98 -16.25
N LYS A 294 4.58 19.68 -15.38
CA LYS A 294 5.70 19.11 -14.61
C LYS A 294 5.26 17.89 -13.81
N LEU A 295 4.09 17.97 -13.13
CA LEU A 295 3.52 16.86 -12.36
C LEU A 295 3.15 15.67 -13.26
N TRP A 296 2.47 15.93 -14.40
CA TRP A 296 2.08 14.87 -15.35
C TRP A 296 3.26 14.12 -15.92
N ASP A 297 4.35 14.81 -16.22
CA ASP A 297 5.58 14.19 -16.72
C ASP A 297 6.16 13.23 -15.66
N LYS A 298 6.18 13.63 -14.38
CA LYS A 298 6.65 12.78 -13.27
C LYS A 298 5.70 11.65 -12.91
N PHE A 299 4.40 11.84 -13.07
CA PHE A 299 3.42 10.75 -12.91
C PHE A 299 3.63 9.65 -13.94
N ARG A 300 4.01 10.03 -15.18
CA ARG A 300 4.33 9.06 -16.24
C ARG A 300 5.57 8.23 -15.89
N GLU A 301 6.59 8.84 -15.32
CA GLU A 301 7.79 8.15 -14.85
C GLU A 301 7.46 7.14 -13.73
N ASN A 302 6.44 7.41 -12.92
CA ASN A 302 5.98 6.54 -11.84
C ASN A 302 4.90 5.53 -12.25
N SER A 303 4.48 5.50 -13.51
CA SER A 303 3.51 4.51 -13.99
C SER A 303 3.98 3.08 -13.69
N LEU A 304 3.12 2.29 -13.09
CA LEU A 304 3.29 0.85 -12.91
C LEU A 304 2.61 0.05 -14.02
N ALA A 305 1.80 0.71 -14.84
CA ALA A 305 1.09 0.09 -15.95
C ALA A 305 1.96 -0.04 -17.20
N ASP A 306 2.99 0.81 -17.35
CA ASP A 306 3.79 0.93 -18.55
C ASP A 306 5.28 0.64 -18.33
N GLY A 307 6.02 0.48 -19.44
CA GLY A 307 7.48 0.36 -19.44
C GLY A 307 8.04 -1.02 -19.02
N TRP A 308 7.19 -1.97 -18.61
CA TRP A 308 7.62 -3.32 -18.22
C TRP A 308 6.53 -4.36 -18.43
N THR A 309 6.89 -5.64 -18.34
CA THR A 309 5.94 -6.77 -18.42
C THR A 309 6.17 -7.69 -17.24
N PRO A 310 5.20 -7.80 -16.30
CA PRO A 310 5.37 -8.67 -15.15
C PRO A 310 5.46 -10.15 -15.57
N LYS A 311 6.43 -10.85 -14.99
CA LYS A 311 6.60 -12.31 -15.10
C LYS A 311 5.75 -13.02 -14.05
N THR A 312 5.49 -12.37 -12.94
CA THR A 312 4.65 -12.85 -11.84
C THR A 312 3.20 -13.00 -12.28
N HIS A 313 2.55 -14.06 -11.80
CA HIS A 313 1.09 -14.18 -11.90
C HIS A 313 0.41 -13.15 -11.02
N ILE A 314 -0.35 -12.25 -11.62
CA ILE A 314 -1.02 -11.15 -10.91
C ILE A 314 -2.53 -11.30 -11.00
N LEU A 315 -3.19 -11.12 -9.86
CA LEU A 315 -4.62 -10.90 -9.78
C LEU A 315 -4.89 -9.47 -9.37
N ILE A 316 -5.62 -8.72 -10.19
CA ILE A 316 -6.10 -7.38 -9.89
C ILE A 316 -7.61 -7.44 -9.61
N ALA A 317 -8.03 -6.96 -8.44
CA ALA A 317 -9.44 -6.81 -8.10
C ALA A 317 -9.79 -5.33 -7.89
N HIS A 318 -10.94 -4.86 -8.39
CA HIS A 318 -11.33 -3.46 -8.30
C HIS A 318 -12.85 -3.30 -8.25
N ALA A 319 -13.35 -2.31 -7.49
CA ALA A 319 -14.76 -1.98 -7.53
C ALA A 319 -15.11 -1.21 -8.81
N SER A 320 -16.18 -1.63 -9.49
CA SER A 320 -16.62 -0.97 -10.73
C SER A 320 -17.32 0.38 -10.49
N ASP A 321 -17.63 0.68 -9.24
CA ASP A 321 -18.26 1.90 -8.74
C ASP A 321 -17.35 2.64 -7.73
N ASP A 322 -16.03 2.46 -7.86
CA ASP A 322 -15.03 3.09 -7.00
C ASP A 322 -14.89 4.58 -7.33
N LEU A 323 -15.23 5.43 -6.35
CA LEU A 323 -15.12 6.88 -6.45
C LEU A 323 -13.81 7.43 -5.83
N SER A 324 -13.07 6.59 -5.10
CA SER A 324 -11.76 6.96 -4.53
C SER A 324 -10.64 6.75 -5.53
N VAL A 325 -10.66 5.61 -6.20
CA VAL A 325 -9.69 5.25 -7.24
C VAL A 325 -10.47 4.84 -8.49
N PRO A 326 -10.46 5.65 -9.55
CA PRO A 326 -11.24 5.37 -10.74
C PRO A 326 -10.96 3.97 -11.31
N THR A 327 -12.01 3.19 -11.59
CA THR A 327 -11.89 1.82 -12.14
C THR A 327 -11.07 1.79 -13.43
N ARG A 328 -11.04 2.90 -14.18
CA ARG A 328 -10.25 3.04 -15.41
C ARG A 328 -8.76 2.74 -15.17
N VAL A 329 -8.22 3.08 -14.00
CA VAL A 329 -6.81 2.80 -13.66
C VAL A 329 -6.53 1.28 -13.70
N ALA A 330 -7.41 0.48 -13.09
CA ALA A 330 -7.24 -0.96 -13.09
C ALA A 330 -7.48 -1.58 -14.48
N THR A 331 -8.51 -1.12 -15.22
CA THR A 331 -8.79 -1.64 -16.57
C THR A 331 -7.66 -1.29 -17.54
N TYR A 332 -7.13 -0.07 -17.49
CA TYR A 332 -5.99 0.33 -18.29
C TYR A 332 -4.76 -0.56 -18.01
N THR A 333 -4.40 -0.72 -16.73
CA THR A 333 -3.26 -1.55 -16.33
C THR A 333 -3.40 -2.99 -16.84
N VAL A 334 -4.58 -3.59 -16.68
CA VAL A 334 -4.86 -4.94 -17.19
C VAL A 334 -4.74 -5.02 -18.71
N GLU A 335 -5.26 -4.02 -19.43
CA GLU A 335 -5.13 -3.92 -20.89
C GLU A 335 -3.66 -3.84 -21.32
N GLN A 336 -2.87 -2.97 -20.69
CA GLN A 336 -1.45 -2.81 -21.02
C GLN A 336 -0.64 -4.08 -20.74
N PHE A 337 -0.88 -4.74 -19.61
CA PHE A 337 -0.20 -5.99 -19.28
C PHE A 337 -0.58 -7.13 -20.22
N ARG A 338 -1.86 -7.27 -20.57
CA ARG A 338 -2.32 -8.30 -21.54
C ARG A 338 -1.74 -8.07 -22.93
N LYS A 339 -1.68 -6.82 -23.40
CA LYS A 339 -1.06 -6.47 -24.70
C LYS A 339 0.40 -6.89 -24.76
N ARG A 340 1.11 -6.88 -23.63
CA ARG A 340 2.52 -7.29 -23.52
C ARG A 340 2.70 -8.78 -23.16
N GLY A 341 1.62 -9.56 -23.10
CA GLY A 341 1.67 -11.00 -22.84
C GLY A 341 1.83 -11.42 -21.39
N ALA A 342 1.59 -10.51 -20.42
CA ALA A 342 1.63 -10.86 -19.01
C ALA A 342 0.49 -11.79 -18.60
N CYS A 343 0.77 -12.69 -17.65
CA CYS A 343 -0.24 -13.54 -17.03
C CYS A 343 -1.00 -12.78 -15.94
N ILE A 344 -2.08 -12.10 -16.34
CA ILE A 344 -2.89 -11.28 -15.45
C ILE A 344 -4.37 -11.68 -15.48
N HIS A 345 -4.92 -11.83 -14.27
CA HIS A 345 -6.35 -12.01 -14.05
C HIS A 345 -6.95 -10.75 -13.43
N SER A 346 -8.20 -10.46 -13.76
CA SER A 346 -8.90 -9.31 -13.21
C SER A 346 -10.29 -9.68 -12.72
N ARG A 347 -10.72 -9.04 -11.64
CA ARG A 347 -12.06 -9.14 -11.08
C ARG A 347 -12.60 -7.75 -10.76
N TYR A 348 -13.84 -7.55 -11.18
CA TYR A 348 -14.57 -6.32 -10.90
C TYR A 348 -15.85 -6.65 -10.14
N GLY A 349 -16.21 -5.82 -9.18
CA GLY A 349 -17.42 -5.97 -8.38
C GLY A 349 -18.01 -4.62 -8.01
N LYS A 350 -19.05 -4.60 -7.21
CA LYS A 350 -19.68 -3.38 -6.69
C LYS A 350 -19.40 -3.23 -5.20
N GLY A 351 -19.68 -2.04 -4.65
CA GLY A 351 -19.55 -1.71 -3.23
C GLY A 351 -18.62 -0.55 -2.95
N GLY A 352 -18.18 0.17 -3.99
CA GLY A 352 -17.24 1.27 -3.85
C GLY A 352 -15.90 0.80 -3.27
N HIS A 353 -15.06 1.75 -2.88
CA HIS A 353 -13.69 1.46 -2.44
C HIS A 353 -13.62 0.62 -1.16
N TYR A 354 -14.44 0.95 -0.14
CA TYR A 354 -14.32 0.34 1.20
C TYR A 354 -15.00 -1.02 1.32
N GLU A 355 -16.26 -1.15 0.89
CA GLU A 355 -16.97 -2.42 1.01
C GLU A 355 -16.36 -3.48 0.10
N PHE A 356 -15.92 -3.07 -1.08
CA PHE A 356 -15.16 -3.95 -1.96
C PHE A 356 -13.81 -4.35 -1.35
N GLY A 357 -13.15 -3.45 -0.62
CA GLY A 357 -11.92 -3.75 0.13
C GLY A 357 -12.14 -4.87 1.15
N LYS A 358 -13.23 -4.84 1.92
CA LYS A 358 -13.59 -5.92 2.86
C LYS A 358 -13.76 -7.26 2.14
N TRP A 359 -14.46 -7.26 1.02
CA TRP A 359 -14.62 -8.44 0.18
C TRP A 359 -13.27 -8.95 -0.36
N PHE A 360 -12.40 -8.02 -0.82
CA PHE A 360 -11.07 -8.33 -1.31
C PHE A 360 -10.23 -9.04 -0.24
N PHE A 361 -10.18 -8.53 1.00
CA PHE A 361 -9.45 -9.17 2.10
C PHE A 361 -9.95 -10.57 2.41
N LEU A 362 -11.27 -10.75 2.48
CA LEU A 362 -11.87 -12.07 2.68
C LEU A 362 -11.46 -13.05 1.57
N ARG A 363 -11.56 -12.63 0.32
CA ARG A 363 -11.19 -13.45 -0.83
C ARG A 363 -9.69 -13.75 -0.86
N MET A 364 -8.86 -12.77 -0.57
CA MET A 364 -7.42 -12.99 -0.46
C MET A 364 -7.10 -14.04 0.61
N GLY A 365 -7.72 -13.97 1.79
CA GLY A 365 -7.58 -14.99 2.84
C GLY A 365 -7.96 -16.38 2.34
N ILE A 366 -9.10 -16.54 1.65
CA ILE A 366 -9.51 -17.80 1.04
C ILE A 366 -8.47 -18.29 0.03
N HIS A 367 -7.97 -17.41 -0.83
CA HIS A 367 -6.97 -17.78 -1.84
C HIS A 367 -5.63 -18.21 -1.24
N LEU A 368 -5.21 -17.58 -0.16
CA LEU A 368 -4.02 -17.97 0.58
C LEU A 368 -4.16 -19.38 1.16
N LEU A 369 -5.37 -19.79 1.58
CA LEU A 369 -5.65 -21.11 2.11
C LEU A 369 -5.75 -22.21 1.03
N MET A 370 -6.08 -21.85 -0.22
CA MET A 370 -6.26 -22.80 -1.31
C MET A 370 -4.92 -23.24 -1.90
N LYS A 371 -4.82 -24.52 -2.29
CA LYS A 371 -3.65 -25.02 -3.03
C LYS A 371 -3.54 -24.37 -4.40
N ARG A 372 -2.30 -24.23 -4.91
CA ARG A 372 -1.95 -23.53 -6.18
C ARG A 372 -2.86 -23.81 -7.38
N LEU A 373 -3.34 -25.05 -7.56
CA LEU A 373 -4.12 -25.47 -8.73
C LEU A 373 -5.56 -24.93 -8.79
N ALA A 374 -6.11 -24.47 -7.66
CA ALA A 374 -7.48 -23.96 -7.60
C ALA A 374 -7.54 -22.42 -7.66
N PHE A 375 -6.36 -21.76 -7.75
CA PHE A 375 -6.24 -20.30 -7.63
C PHE A 375 -6.97 -19.55 -8.76
N TRP A 376 -6.80 -20.03 -9.99
CA TRP A 376 -7.25 -19.31 -11.19
C TRP A 376 -8.73 -19.43 -11.53
N THR A 377 -9.40 -20.42 -10.99
CA THR A 377 -10.78 -20.75 -11.38
C THR A 377 -11.86 -20.23 -10.46
N ARG A 378 -11.53 -19.74 -9.25
CA ARG A 378 -12.50 -19.43 -8.19
C ARG A 378 -12.36 -18.07 -7.49
N PHE A 379 -11.59 -17.16 -8.05
CA PHE A 379 -11.53 -15.79 -7.48
C PHE A 379 -12.74 -14.97 -7.85
#